data_05dca5e93a5ff469692654701c8e7406
#
_entry.id   05dca5e93a5ff469692654701c8e7406
#
_cell.length_a   1.000
_cell.length_b   1.000
_cell.length_c   1.000
_cell.angle_alpha   90.00
_cell.angle_beta   90.00
_cell.angle_gamma   90.00
#
_symmetry.space_group_name_H-M   'P 1'
#
loop_
_entity.id
_entity.type
_entity.pdbx_description
1 polymer ?
#
loop_
_entity_poly.entity_id
_entity_poly.type
_entity_poly.pdbx_seq_one_letter_code
_entity_poly.pdbx_strand_id
1 'polypeptide(L)'
;MAKDIISVGGAFDMLSDGLLEQKRYEVGSFREFIENIWAQSYDNPEYFKAWHVSLLAEDIEECLETGLNYVGVLPRGHFKSTILGHAFSVWRLLKAPRDMSILYLSYSDGMAKYHIAEINKTIARNPIIPELLINRNPKADFSARFYKNNKPMEIMHGGLFSFKRGMHVNGALVADDVLRDPENPLNMGQITKVEDHFMTESMFIPLKEAPVIVVGTPMMPNDILAKLQDDERFKARVLPALDPVPGRRVLAPEIMSEKYLLAQQKARPKSFASEFMLIPHFATESYFDAEDIEKCEDDLLRSVPATKKYTDLLPEDFVFGGYDVGKKKHPSHLVIFKKRGENIEQIHSSFLDGWSYSDQIEYLNEVADNFDLTSGYVDNTRGELEDRGLDARW
;
A
#
# COMPACT_ATOMS: atom_id res chain seq x y z
N MET A 1 -14.99 -66.14 -13.18
CA MET A 1 -14.34 -65.26 -12.24
C MET A 1 -13.70 -64.09 -13.02
N ALA A 2 -14.49 -63.08 -13.28
CA ALA A 2 -13.97 -61.84 -13.87
C ALA A 2 -13.32 -61.04 -12.76
N LYS A 3 -12.03 -60.82 -12.84
CA LYS A 3 -11.35 -59.88 -11.94
C LYS A 3 -11.74 -58.48 -12.43
N ASP A 4 -12.52 -57.78 -11.64
CA ASP A 4 -12.74 -56.36 -11.79
C ASP A 4 -11.38 -55.66 -11.69
N ILE A 5 -10.82 -55.32 -12.82
CA ILE A 5 -9.70 -54.39 -12.90
C ILE A 5 -10.33 -53.00 -12.72
N ILE A 6 -10.40 -52.57 -11.46
CA ILE A 6 -10.62 -51.13 -11.20
C ILE A 6 -9.49 -50.41 -11.92
N SER A 7 -9.83 -49.60 -12.93
CA SER A 7 -8.82 -48.81 -13.60
C SER A 7 -8.11 -47.95 -12.55
N VAL A 8 -6.78 -47.89 -12.60
CA VAL A 8 -5.97 -47.12 -11.65
C VAL A 8 -6.44 -45.65 -11.61
N GLY A 9 -7.00 -45.13 -12.71
CA GLY A 9 -7.64 -43.82 -12.75
C GLY A 9 -8.88 -43.68 -11.90
N GLY A 10 -9.82 -44.64 -11.96
CA GLY A 10 -11.05 -44.55 -11.17
C GLY A 10 -10.82 -44.74 -9.66
N ALA A 11 -9.83 -45.55 -9.26
CA ALA A 11 -9.43 -45.68 -7.86
C ALA A 11 -8.72 -44.40 -7.35
N PHE A 12 -7.96 -43.73 -8.21
CA PHE A 12 -7.30 -42.48 -7.90
C PHE A 12 -8.32 -41.34 -7.78
N ASP A 13 -9.33 -41.30 -8.65
CA ASP A 13 -10.41 -40.31 -8.61
C ASP A 13 -11.27 -40.49 -7.34
N MET A 14 -11.65 -41.74 -6.97
CA MET A 14 -12.40 -42.04 -5.74
C MET A 14 -11.58 -41.76 -4.47
N LEU A 15 -10.27 -42.04 -4.49
CA LEU A 15 -9.37 -41.72 -3.37
C LEU A 15 -9.10 -40.22 -3.28
N SER A 16 -9.02 -39.54 -4.42
CA SER A 16 -8.80 -38.09 -4.44
C SER A 16 -10.05 -37.35 -3.97
N ASP A 17 -11.24 -37.74 -4.40
CA ASP A 17 -12.50 -37.11 -3.96
C ASP A 17 -12.76 -37.34 -2.49
N GLY A 18 -12.54 -38.56 -1.99
CA GLY A 18 -12.65 -38.87 -0.55
C GLY A 18 -11.60 -38.16 0.29
N LEU A 19 -10.34 -38.11 -0.15
CA LEU A 19 -9.28 -37.34 0.50
C LEU A 19 -9.53 -35.84 0.46
N LEU A 20 -10.11 -35.35 -0.61
CA LEU A 20 -10.46 -33.93 -0.77
C LEU A 20 -11.63 -33.52 0.13
N GLU A 21 -12.68 -34.35 0.22
CA GLU A 21 -13.76 -34.11 1.16
C GLU A 21 -13.27 -34.14 2.60
N GLN A 22 -12.52 -35.18 2.96
CA GLN A 22 -11.96 -35.37 4.30
C GLN A 22 -11.02 -34.20 4.66
N LYS A 23 -10.10 -33.81 3.76
CA LYS A 23 -9.19 -32.66 3.97
C LYS A 23 -9.88 -31.32 3.98
N ARG A 24 -11.01 -31.14 3.30
CA ARG A 24 -11.79 -29.90 3.34
C ARG A 24 -12.48 -29.66 4.68
N TYR A 25 -12.86 -30.72 5.36
CA TYR A 25 -13.32 -30.64 6.75
C TYR A 25 -12.17 -30.50 7.74
N GLU A 26 -10.95 -30.94 7.36
CA GLU A 26 -9.75 -30.98 8.20
C GLU A 26 -8.71 -29.86 7.83
N VAL A 27 -9.04 -28.94 6.94
CA VAL A 27 -8.12 -27.81 6.60
C VAL A 27 -7.83 -26.95 7.84
N GLY A 28 -8.68 -27.05 8.86
CA GLY A 28 -8.46 -26.44 10.15
C GLY A 28 -8.48 -24.90 10.09
N SER A 29 -7.81 -24.31 11.04
CA SER A 29 -7.55 -22.87 11.08
C SER A 29 -6.60 -22.45 9.97
N PHE A 30 -6.53 -21.16 9.68
CA PHE A 30 -5.59 -20.65 8.68
C PHE A 30 -4.14 -20.89 9.12
N ARG A 31 -3.87 -20.77 10.41
CA ARG A 31 -2.57 -21.13 10.98
C ARG A 31 -2.21 -22.58 10.71
N GLU A 32 -3.11 -23.54 11.03
CA GLU A 32 -2.86 -24.96 10.79
C GLU A 32 -2.64 -25.28 9.31
N PHE A 33 -3.38 -24.62 8.42
CA PHE A 33 -3.17 -24.73 6.99
C PHE A 33 -1.78 -24.27 6.57
N ILE A 34 -1.32 -23.12 7.06
CA ILE A 34 0.02 -22.59 6.75
C ILE A 34 1.09 -23.56 7.23
N GLU A 35 1.06 -23.94 8.52
CA GLU A 35 2.13 -24.71 9.16
C GLU A 35 2.18 -26.16 8.65
N ASN A 36 1.03 -26.82 8.42
CA ASN A 36 0.96 -28.25 8.15
C ASN A 36 0.76 -28.60 6.68
N ILE A 37 0.21 -27.68 5.87
CA ILE A 37 -0.12 -27.96 4.47
C ILE A 37 0.71 -27.07 3.54
N TRP A 38 0.55 -25.75 3.65
CA TRP A 38 1.17 -24.79 2.72
C TRP A 38 2.70 -24.83 2.78
N ALA A 39 3.27 -24.90 3.98
CA ALA A 39 4.70 -24.97 4.23
C ALA A 39 5.40 -26.14 3.54
N GLN A 40 4.68 -27.24 3.29
CA GLN A 40 5.22 -28.44 2.64
C GLN A 40 5.61 -28.22 1.15
N SER A 41 5.22 -27.07 0.59
CA SER A 41 5.62 -26.69 -0.76
C SER A 41 7.01 -26.05 -0.84
N TYR A 42 7.66 -25.84 0.30
CA TYR A 42 8.91 -25.07 0.41
C TYR A 42 10.03 -25.89 1.02
N ASP A 43 11.28 -25.58 0.64
CA ASP A 43 12.48 -26.29 1.13
C ASP A 43 12.70 -26.10 2.64
N ASN A 44 12.25 -24.97 3.20
CA ASN A 44 12.36 -24.64 4.61
C ASN A 44 10.99 -24.43 5.27
N PRO A 45 10.22 -25.51 5.51
CA PRO A 45 8.88 -25.42 6.07
C PRO A 45 8.84 -24.80 7.47
N GLU A 46 9.96 -24.88 8.22
CA GLU A 46 10.06 -24.32 9.57
C GLU A 46 9.94 -22.80 9.62
N TYR A 47 10.25 -22.09 8.52
CA TYR A 47 10.07 -20.64 8.45
C TYR A 47 8.60 -20.20 8.58
N PHE A 48 7.67 -21.10 8.23
CA PHE A 48 6.23 -20.85 8.35
C PHE A 48 5.70 -21.01 9.78
N LYS A 49 6.53 -21.46 10.72
CA LYS A 49 6.24 -21.50 12.16
C LYS A 49 6.73 -20.26 12.91
N ALA A 50 7.31 -19.29 12.20
CA ALA A 50 7.73 -18.03 12.79
C ALA A 50 6.54 -17.33 13.47
N TRP A 51 6.76 -16.71 14.63
CA TRP A 51 5.70 -16.14 15.46
C TRP A 51 4.82 -15.12 14.73
N HIS A 52 5.44 -14.31 13.86
CA HIS A 52 4.69 -13.33 13.08
C HIS A 52 3.73 -13.99 12.09
N VAL A 53 4.06 -15.15 11.54
CA VAL A 53 3.17 -15.92 10.64
C VAL A 53 1.92 -16.38 11.39
N SER A 54 2.11 -16.90 12.62
CA SER A 54 0.98 -17.27 13.49
C SER A 54 0.09 -16.06 13.81
N LEU A 55 0.71 -14.94 14.15
CA LEU A 55 -0.01 -13.68 14.45
C LEU A 55 -0.81 -13.18 13.24
N LEU A 56 -0.24 -13.21 12.04
CA LEU A 56 -0.93 -12.84 10.81
C LEU A 56 -2.13 -13.75 10.53
N ALA A 57 -1.98 -15.05 10.79
CA ALA A 57 -3.05 -16.00 10.59
C ALA A 57 -4.21 -15.76 11.58
N GLU A 58 -3.90 -15.51 12.84
CA GLU A 58 -4.88 -15.15 13.88
C GLU A 58 -5.62 -13.85 13.54
N ASP A 59 -4.89 -12.83 13.09
CA ASP A 59 -5.49 -11.55 12.65
C ASP A 59 -6.49 -11.75 11.49
N ILE A 60 -6.15 -12.57 10.51
CA ILE A 60 -7.03 -12.89 9.38
C ILE A 60 -8.30 -13.63 9.85
N GLU A 61 -8.17 -14.60 10.73
CA GLU A 61 -9.33 -15.33 11.25
C GLU A 61 -10.25 -14.42 12.06
N GLU A 62 -9.70 -13.54 12.89
CA GLU A 62 -10.47 -12.52 13.60
C GLU A 62 -11.20 -11.57 12.65
N CYS A 63 -10.53 -11.12 11.56
CA CYS A 63 -11.19 -10.28 10.55
C CYS A 63 -12.38 -10.98 9.89
N LEU A 64 -12.25 -12.28 9.60
CA LEU A 64 -13.36 -13.07 9.03
C LEU A 64 -14.53 -13.24 10.00
N GLU A 65 -14.26 -13.35 11.30
CA GLU A 65 -15.28 -13.45 12.34
C GLU A 65 -15.99 -12.12 12.62
N THR A 66 -15.23 -11.02 12.62
CA THR A 66 -15.73 -9.69 12.95
C THR A 66 -16.27 -8.92 11.74
N GLY A 67 -16.00 -9.39 10.51
CA GLY A 67 -16.37 -8.70 9.26
C GLY A 67 -15.49 -7.51 8.94
N LEU A 68 -14.31 -7.40 9.55
CA LEU A 68 -13.31 -6.38 9.24
C LEU A 68 -12.49 -6.77 8.00
N ASN A 69 -11.98 -5.77 7.31
CA ASN A 69 -10.92 -5.93 6.33
C ASN A 69 -9.55 -5.97 7.03
N TYR A 70 -8.50 -6.26 6.27
CA TYR A 70 -7.15 -6.37 6.83
C TYR A 70 -6.13 -5.56 6.03
N VAL A 71 -5.22 -4.89 6.71
CA VAL A 71 -4.03 -4.29 6.10
C VAL A 71 -2.77 -4.78 6.81
N GLY A 72 -1.92 -5.49 6.06
CA GLY A 72 -0.64 -6.03 6.53
C GLY A 72 0.54 -5.28 5.92
N VAL A 73 1.29 -4.57 6.76
CA VAL A 73 2.49 -3.82 6.38
C VAL A 73 3.70 -4.55 6.96
N LEU A 74 4.45 -5.23 6.09
CA LEU A 74 5.56 -6.08 6.50
C LEU A 74 6.80 -5.87 5.63
N PRO A 75 7.99 -6.16 6.17
CA PRO A 75 9.24 -5.96 5.46
C PRO A 75 9.42 -6.96 4.32
N ARG A 76 10.29 -6.59 3.41
CA ARG A 76 10.67 -7.44 2.30
C ARG A 76 11.24 -8.78 2.77
N GLY A 77 10.85 -9.88 2.12
CA GLY A 77 11.34 -11.22 2.41
C GLY A 77 10.77 -11.90 3.65
N HIS A 78 9.75 -11.31 4.31
CA HIS A 78 9.08 -11.89 5.48
C HIS A 78 7.70 -12.48 5.14
N PHE A 79 7.57 -13.03 3.94
CA PHE A 79 6.42 -13.83 3.48
C PHE A 79 5.07 -13.10 3.40
N LYS A 80 5.02 -11.74 3.38
CA LYS A 80 3.76 -11.01 3.32
C LYS A 80 2.83 -11.51 2.20
N SER A 81 3.28 -11.46 0.94
CA SER A 81 2.50 -11.94 -0.23
C SER A 81 2.26 -13.44 -0.18
N THR A 82 3.24 -14.22 0.29
CA THR A 82 3.15 -15.68 0.40
C THR A 82 2.08 -16.12 1.38
N ILE A 83 1.93 -15.42 2.51
CA ILE A 83 0.94 -15.75 3.55
C ILE A 83 -0.40 -15.07 3.27
N LEU A 84 -0.40 -13.74 3.25
CA LEU A 84 -1.63 -12.94 3.18
C LEU A 84 -2.25 -12.90 1.77
N GLY A 85 -1.44 -13.15 0.76
CA GLY A 85 -1.90 -13.23 -0.63
C GLY A 85 -2.17 -14.68 -1.06
N HIS A 86 -1.10 -15.47 -1.18
CA HIS A 86 -1.18 -16.81 -1.80
C HIS A 86 -1.84 -17.86 -0.90
N ALA A 87 -1.28 -18.10 0.30
CA ALA A 87 -1.80 -19.10 1.23
C ALA A 87 -3.24 -18.79 1.64
N PHE A 88 -3.54 -17.52 1.96
CA PHE A 88 -4.89 -17.08 2.28
C PHE A 88 -5.89 -17.39 1.16
N SER A 89 -5.56 -17.04 -0.08
CA SER A 89 -6.43 -17.28 -1.22
C SER A 89 -6.76 -18.76 -1.40
N VAL A 90 -5.74 -19.62 -1.31
CA VAL A 90 -5.94 -21.08 -1.46
C VAL A 90 -6.73 -21.64 -0.28
N TRP A 91 -6.38 -21.30 0.95
CA TRP A 91 -7.10 -21.73 2.14
C TRP A 91 -8.58 -21.33 2.12
N ARG A 92 -8.85 -20.07 1.74
CA ARG A 92 -10.21 -19.55 1.65
C ARG A 92 -11.06 -20.35 0.66
N LEU A 93 -10.50 -20.70 -0.50
CA LEU A 93 -11.17 -21.54 -1.48
C LEU A 93 -11.37 -22.98 -1.00
N LEU A 94 -10.38 -23.57 -0.34
CA LEU A 94 -10.49 -24.94 0.19
C LEU A 94 -11.54 -25.06 1.28
N LYS A 95 -11.75 -24.04 2.10
CA LYS A 95 -12.81 -23.98 3.13
C LYS A 95 -14.18 -23.61 2.56
N ALA A 96 -14.27 -23.14 1.33
CA ALA A 96 -15.52 -22.66 0.78
C ALA A 96 -16.60 -23.75 0.71
N PRO A 97 -17.81 -23.48 1.21
CA PRO A 97 -18.93 -24.44 1.14
C PRO A 97 -19.60 -24.45 -0.25
N ARG A 98 -19.38 -23.44 -1.05
CA ARG A 98 -20.00 -23.19 -2.37
C ARG A 98 -18.98 -22.61 -3.34
N ASP A 99 -19.43 -22.29 -4.54
CA ASP A 99 -18.64 -21.56 -5.54
C ASP A 99 -18.07 -20.29 -4.93
N MET A 100 -16.80 -20.06 -5.14
CA MET A 100 -16.11 -18.91 -4.59
C MET A 100 -15.12 -18.35 -5.61
N SER A 101 -15.10 -17.03 -5.71
CA SER A 101 -14.15 -16.29 -6.51
C SER A 101 -13.39 -15.28 -5.68
N ILE A 102 -12.10 -15.19 -5.92
CA ILE A 102 -11.18 -14.23 -5.31
C ILE A 102 -10.59 -13.39 -6.44
N LEU A 103 -10.45 -12.08 -6.23
CA LEU A 103 -9.70 -11.21 -7.12
C LEU A 103 -8.36 -10.88 -6.48
N TYR A 104 -7.28 -11.18 -7.20
CA TYR A 104 -5.92 -10.82 -6.82
C TYR A 104 -5.48 -9.59 -7.63
N LEU A 105 -5.39 -8.45 -6.99
CA LEU A 105 -4.93 -7.19 -7.56
C LEU A 105 -3.45 -6.94 -7.23
N SER A 106 -2.73 -6.37 -8.17
CA SER A 106 -1.42 -5.78 -7.95
C SER A 106 -1.31 -4.47 -8.74
N TYR A 107 -0.19 -3.75 -8.65
CA TYR A 107 -0.01 -2.49 -9.39
C TYR A 107 -0.18 -2.66 -10.91
N SER A 108 0.14 -3.83 -11.46
CA SER A 108 -0.05 -4.17 -12.87
C SER A 108 -0.66 -5.56 -13.06
N ASP A 109 -1.33 -5.75 -14.19
CA ASP A 109 -1.88 -7.05 -14.58
C ASP A 109 -0.77 -8.11 -14.76
N GLY A 110 0.40 -7.71 -15.24
CA GLY A 110 1.57 -8.59 -15.35
C GLY A 110 2.05 -9.12 -14.01
N MET A 111 2.07 -8.26 -12.97
CA MET A 111 2.45 -8.69 -11.62
C MET A 111 1.37 -9.56 -10.99
N ALA A 112 0.10 -9.23 -11.16
CA ALA A 112 -0.99 -10.09 -10.69
C ALA A 112 -0.92 -11.50 -11.31
N LYS A 113 -0.66 -11.60 -12.62
CA LYS A 113 -0.40 -12.86 -13.33
C LYS A 113 0.78 -13.63 -12.75
N TYR A 114 1.87 -12.95 -12.44
CA TYR A 114 3.03 -13.56 -11.79
C TYR A 114 2.63 -14.21 -10.45
N HIS A 115 1.87 -13.52 -9.61
CA HIS A 115 1.40 -14.08 -8.34
C HIS A 115 0.51 -15.31 -8.53
N ILE A 116 -0.40 -15.29 -9.51
CA ILE A 116 -1.23 -16.48 -9.82
C ILE A 116 -0.35 -17.64 -10.32
N ALA A 117 0.67 -17.37 -11.12
CA ALA A 117 1.61 -18.41 -11.55
C ALA A 117 2.40 -19.00 -10.35
N GLU A 118 2.81 -18.17 -9.39
CA GLU A 118 3.47 -18.66 -8.16
C GLU A 118 2.53 -19.48 -7.27
N ILE A 119 1.25 -19.10 -7.14
CA ILE A 119 0.24 -19.91 -6.47
C ILE A 119 0.14 -21.27 -7.14
N ASN A 120 0.00 -21.33 -8.47
CA ASN A 120 -0.09 -22.58 -9.21
C ASN A 120 1.15 -23.47 -9.04
N LYS A 121 2.36 -22.87 -9.08
CA LYS A 121 3.62 -23.61 -8.84
C LYS A 121 3.67 -24.17 -7.43
N THR A 122 3.25 -23.40 -6.43
CA THR A 122 3.24 -23.80 -5.03
C THR A 122 2.28 -24.97 -4.82
N ILE A 123 1.08 -24.89 -5.39
CA ILE A 123 0.10 -25.99 -5.35
C ILE A 123 0.68 -27.24 -6.05
N ALA A 124 1.27 -27.10 -7.22
CA ALA A 124 1.82 -28.22 -7.98
C ALA A 124 2.99 -28.93 -7.26
N ARG A 125 3.73 -28.23 -6.42
CA ARG A 125 4.80 -28.80 -5.60
C ARG A 125 4.31 -29.40 -4.28
N ASN A 126 3.09 -29.03 -3.87
CA ASN A 126 2.56 -29.45 -2.58
C ASN A 126 2.21 -30.93 -2.59
N PRO A 127 2.74 -31.76 -1.64
CA PRO A 127 2.44 -33.17 -1.60
C PRO A 127 1.03 -33.51 -1.04
N ILE A 128 0.36 -32.50 -0.48
CA ILE A 128 -0.92 -32.68 0.22
C ILE A 128 -2.09 -32.08 -0.59
N ILE A 129 -1.86 -30.95 -1.29
CA ILE A 129 -2.88 -30.33 -2.14
C ILE A 129 -2.90 -31.06 -3.49
N PRO A 130 -3.96 -31.80 -3.82
CA PRO A 130 -4.00 -32.58 -5.05
C PRO A 130 -3.97 -31.68 -6.28
N GLU A 131 -3.16 -32.03 -7.29
CA GLU A 131 -3.11 -31.37 -8.58
C GLU A 131 -4.47 -31.34 -9.32
N LEU A 132 -5.36 -32.26 -9.01
CA LEU A 132 -6.70 -32.41 -9.60
C LEU A 132 -7.60 -31.19 -9.38
N LEU A 133 -7.26 -30.31 -8.43
CA LEU A 133 -7.98 -29.08 -8.17
C LEU A 133 -7.64 -27.94 -9.11
N ILE A 134 -6.62 -28.09 -9.93
CA ILE A 134 -6.15 -27.05 -10.83
C ILE A 134 -6.73 -27.25 -12.22
N ASN A 135 -7.41 -26.25 -12.75
CA ASN A 135 -7.79 -26.26 -14.16
C ASN A 135 -6.55 -26.00 -15.02
N ARG A 136 -6.07 -27.03 -15.70
CA ARG A 136 -4.90 -26.97 -16.59
C ARG A 136 -5.21 -26.43 -17.98
N ASN A 137 -6.31 -25.71 -18.19
CA ASN A 137 -6.56 -25.09 -19.48
C ASN A 137 -5.60 -23.93 -19.69
N PRO A 138 -4.54 -24.08 -20.53
CA PRO A 138 -3.54 -23.04 -20.74
C PRO A 138 -4.10 -21.78 -21.44
N LYS A 139 -5.32 -21.86 -22.01
CA LYS A 139 -6.03 -20.71 -22.58
C LYS A 139 -6.89 -19.96 -21.55
N ALA A 140 -7.05 -20.49 -20.36
CA ALA A 140 -7.85 -19.87 -19.30
C ALA A 140 -7.00 -18.94 -18.40
N ASP A 141 -6.06 -18.28 -19.01
CA ASP A 141 -5.28 -17.15 -18.49
C ASP A 141 -5.02 -17.21 -17.00
N PHE A 142 -3.84 -17.59 -16.58
CA PHE A 142 -3.25 -17.32 -15.26
C PHE A 142 -4.18 -17.39 -14.02
N SER A 143 -5.46 -17.79 -14.18
CA SER A 143 -6.36 -18.03 -13.08
C SER A 143 -6.15 -19.43 -12.52
N ALA A 144 -5.92 -19.55 -11.23
CA ALA A 144 -6.00 -20.83 -10.55
C ALA A 144 -7.47 -21.20 -10.40
N ARG A 145 -7.89 -22.29 -11.02
CA ARG A 145 -9.25 -22.82 -10.92
C ARG A 145 -9.25 -24.12 -10.16
N PHE A 146 -10.09 -24.17 -9.15
CA PHE A 146 -10.31 -25.35 -8.35
C PHE A 146 -11.76 -25.83 -8.54
N TYR A 147 -11.96 -27.12 -8.61
CA TYR A 147 -13.29 -27.66 -8.77
C TYR A 147 -13.69 -28.46 -7.52
N LYS A 148 -14.82 -28.11 -6.96
CA LYS A 148 -15.49 -28.86 -5.91
C LYS A 148 -16.90 -29.20 -6.39
N ASN A 149 -17.22 -30.50 -6.46
CA ASN A 149 -18.54 -30.96 -6.88
C ASN A 149 -18.97 -30.34 -8.24
N ASN A 150 -18.05 -30.28 -9.20
CA ASN A 150 -18.21 -29.66 -10.53
C ASN A 150 -18.52 -28.14 -10.51
N LYS A 151 -18.28 -27.47 -9.41
CA LYS A 151 -18.48 -26.02 -9.30
C LYS A 151 -17.13 -25.31 -9.32
N PRO A 152 -16.97 -24.26 -10.13
CA PRO A 152 -15.70 -23.57 -10.25
C PRO A 152 -15.40 -22.78 -8.98
N MET A 153 -14.15 -22.86 -8.55
CA MET A 153 -13.55 -21.97 -7.57
C MET A 153 -12.38 -21.29 -8.24
N GLU A 154 -12.29 -19.98 -8.16
CA GLU A 154 -11.39 -19.24 -9.02
C GLU A 154 -10.63 -18.15 -8.26
N ILE A 155 -9.34 -18.02 -8.55
CA ILE A 155 -8.56 -16.83 -8.23
C ILE A 155 -8.32 -16.12 -9.56
N MET A 156 -8.94 -14.97 -9.71
CA MET A 156 -8.78 -14.10 -10.88
C MET A 156 -7.64 -13.11 -10.63
N HIS A 157 -7.03 -12.59 -11.68
CA HIS A 157 -6.01 -11.56 -11.59
C HIS A 157 -6.50 -10.23 -12.16
N GLY A 158 -5.88 -9.13 -11.72
CA GLY A 158 -6.09 -7.81 -12.30
C GLY A 158 -5.01 -6.83 -11.88
N GLY A 159 -4.66 -5.92 -12.77
CA GLY A 159 -3.93 -4.72 -12.39
C GLY A 159 -4.89 -3.68 -11.83
N LEU A 160 -4.44 -2.86 -10.88
CA LEU A 160 -5.28 -1.90 -10.17
C LEU A 160 -6.15 -1.04 -11.11
N PHE A 161 -5.60 -0.61 -12.24
CA PHE A 161 -6.32 0.22 -13.23
C PHE A 161 -6.88 -0.55 -14.42
N SER A 162 -6.72 -1.89 -14.47
CA SER A 162 -7.07 -2.71 -15.64
C SER A 162 -8.09 -3.80 -15.38
N PHE A 163 -8.65 -3.92 -14.18
CA PHE A 163 -9.73 -4.87 -13.93
C PHE A 163 -11.06 -4.42 -14.55
N LYS A 164 -11.94 -5.37 -14.82
CA LYS A 164 -13.22 -5.09 -15.48
C LYS A 164 -14.23 -4.52 -14.48
N ARG A 165 -14.77 -3.33 -14.76
CA ARG A 165 -15.90 -2.76 -14.01
C ARG A 165 -17.09 -3.72 -14.02
N GLY A 166 -17.81 -3.78 -12.90
CA GLY A 166 -18.97 -4.67 -12.72
C GLY A 166 -18.59 -6.10 -12.34
N MET A 167 -17.30 -6.40 -12.15
CA MET A 167 -16.86 -7.66 -11.55
C MET A 167 -17.18 -7.64 -10.06
N HIS A 168 -17.70 -8.77 -9.55
CA HIS A 168 -17.89 -8.99 -8.13
C HIS A 168 -17.30 -10.31 -7.71
N VAL A 169 -16.74 -10.35 -6.49
CA VAL A 169 -16.19 -11.56 -5.89
C VAL A 169 -16.85 -11.83 -4.53
N ASN A 170 -17.05 -13.09 -4.23
CA ASN A 170 -17.69 -13.54 -2.99
C ASN A 170 -16.71 -14.19 -2.00
N GLY A 171 -15.44 -14.34 -2.37
CA GLY A 171 -14.41 -14.94 -1.55
C GLY A 171 -13.54 -13.92 -0.83
N ALA A 172 -12.88 -13.07 -1.58
CA ALA A 172 -12.05 -11.96 -1.09
C ALA A 172 -11.56 -11.07 -2.25
N LEU A 173 -11.16 -9.86 -1.91
CA LEU A 173 -10.25 -9.04 -2.69
C LEU A 173 -8.88 -9.06 -2.01
N VAL A 174 -7.85 -9.51 -2.71
CA VAL A 174 -6.46 -9.42 -2.25
C VAL A 174 -5.75 -8.36 -3.07
N ALA A 175 -5.22 -7.34 -2.42
CA ALA A 175 -4.50 -6.23 -3.04
C ALA A 175 -3.04 -6.25 -2.57
N ASP A 176 -2.14 -6.70 -3.43
CA ASP A 176 -0.73 -6.94 -3.10
C ASP A 176 0.18 -5.94 -3.82
N ASP A 177 0.91 -5.14 -3.04
CA ASP A 177 1.85 -4.11 -3.50
C ASP A 177 1.24 -3.20 -4.61
N VAL A 178 -0.01 -2.74 -4.41
CA VAL A 178 -0.74 -1.94 -5.41
C VAL A 178 -0.14 -0.55 -5.67
N LEU A 179 0.70 -0.06 -4.77
CA LEU A 179 1.40 1.22 -4.92
C LEU A 179 2.70 1.11 -5.73
N ARG A 180 3.29 -0.07 -5.85
CA ARG A 180 4.63 -0.22 -6.36
C ARG A 180 4.63 -0.43 -7.87
N ASP A 181 4.86 0.62 -8.63
CA ASP A 181 5.27 0.53 -10.04
C ASP A 181 6.78 0.83 -10.14
N PRO A 182 7.65 -0.19 -10.33
CA PRO A 182 9.08 0.02 -10.44
C PRO A 182 9.51 0.78 -11.70
N GLU A 183 8.65 0.88 -12.72
CA GLU A 183 8.94 1.58 -13.98
C GLU A 183 8.57 3.06 -13.92
N ASN A 184 7.70 3.44 -13.00
CA ASN A 184 7.27 4.82 -12.82
C ASN A 184 7.57 5.29 -11.40
N PRO A 185 8.41 6.32 -11.22
CA PRO A 185 8.62 6.92 -9.91
C PRO A 185 7.29 7.47 -9.39
N LEU A 186 6.97 7.09 -8.16
CA LEU A 186 5.76 7.58 -7.51
C LEU A 186 5.86 9.09 -7.30
N ASN A 187 4.89 9.82 -7.82
CA ASN A 187 4.66 11.21 -7.48
C ASN A 187 3.30 11.36 -6.78
N MET A 188 3.08 12.49 -6.13
CA MET A 188 1.84 12.73 -5.37
C MET A 188 0.57 12.55 -6.22
N GLY A 189 0.60 12.93 -7.49
CA GLY A 189 -0.54 12.74 -8.39
C GLY A 189 -0.85 11.28 -8.69
N GLN A 190 0.15 10.42 -8.74
CA GLN A 190 -0.05 8.98 -8.92
C GLN A 190 -0.57 8.32 -7.63
N ILE A 191 -0.06 8.73 -6.48
CA ILE A 191 -0.53 8.23 -5.17
C ILE A 191 -2.00 8.56 -4.98
N THR A 192 -2.39 9.81 -5.20
CA THR A 192 -3.80 10.23 -5.13
C THR A 192 -4.68 9.44 -6.12
N LYS A 193 -4.19 9.19 -7.34
CA LYS A 193 -4.91 8.36 -8.30
C LYS A 193 -5.11 6.91 -7.84
N VAL A 194 -4.07 6.30 -7.27
CA VAL A 194 -4.13 4.94 -6.73
C VAL A 194 -5.16 4.88 -5.61
N GLU A 195 -5.09 5.83 -4.71
CA GLU A 195 -6.00 5.94 -3.57
C GLU A 195 -7.45 6.13 -4.02
N ASP A 196 -7.72 7.16 -4.83
CA ASP A 196 -9.06 7.43 -5.35
C ASP A 196 -9.63 6.18 -6.03
N HIS A 197 -8.84 5.55 -6.92
CA HIS A 197 -9.30 4.37 -7.64
C HIS A 197 -9.55 3.18 -6.72
N PHE A 198 -8.67 2.95 -5.75
CA PHE A 198 -8.83 1.87 -4.78
C PHE A 198 -10.09 2.07 -3.94
N MET A 199 -10.27 3.27 -3.39
CA MET A 199 -11.40 3.58 -2.51
C MET A 199 -12.74 3.69 -3.23
N THR A 200 -12.75 4.16 -4.50
CA THR A 200 -13.99 4.39 -5.25
C THR A 200 -14.39 3.26 -6.18
N GLU A 201 -13.46 2.38 -6.56
CA GLU A 201 -13.73 1.29 -7.51
C GLU A 201 -13.43 -0.08 -6.88
N SER A 202 -12.20 -0.29 -6.37
CA SER A 202 -11.76 -1.61 -5.90
C SER A 202 -12.52 -2.07 -4.65
N MET A 203 -12.81 -1.17 -3.72
CA MET A 203 -13.54 -1.47 -2.49
C MET A 203 -15.00 -1.92 -2.74
N PHE A 204 -15.56 -1.70 -3.93
CA PHE A 204 -16.91 -2.13 -4.30
C PHE A 204 -16.96 -3.46 -5.06
N ILE A 205 -15.81 -4.08 -5.33
CA ILE A 205 -15.74 -5.39 -5.99
C ILE A 205 -16.18 -6.52 -5.05
N PRO A 206 -15.74 -6.59 -3.78
CA PRO A 206 -16.17 -7.62 -2.86
C PRO A 206 -17.64 -7.51 -2.52
N LEU A 207 -18.33 -8.64 -2.50
CA LEU A 207 -19.68 -8.73 -1.93
C LEU A 207 -19.59 -8.62 -0.39
N LYS A 208 -20.73 -8.35 0.25
CA LYS A 208 -20.84 -7.96 1.67
C LYS A 208 -20.04 -8.82 2.67
N GLU A 209 -19.85 -10.11 2.39
CA GLU A 209 -19.16 -11.03 3.28
C GLU A 209 -17.71 -11.35 2.83
N ALA A 210 -17.26 -10.74 1.75
CA ALA A 210 -15.93 -10.98 1.19
C ALA A 210 -14.97 -9.91 1.73
N PRO A 211 -13.93 -10.30 2.49
CA PRO A 211 -12.97 -9.35 3.05
C PRO A 211 -12.08 -8.74 1.96
N VAL A 212 -11.57 -7.55 2.25
CA VAL A 212 -10.46 -6.93 1.53
C VAL A 212 -9.19 -7.15 2.34
N ILE A 213 -8.20 -7.76 1.73
CA ILE A 213 -6.87 -8.01 2.31
C ILE A 213 -5.86 -7.17 1.54
N VAL A 214 -5.31 -6.15 2.18
CA VAL A 214 -4.31 -5.27 1.59
C VAL A 214 -2.94 -5.61 2.16
N VAL A 215 -1.96 -5.77 1.29
CA VAL A 215 -0.60 -6.15 1.67
C VAL A 215 0.38 -5.25 0.94
N GLY A 216 1.37 -4.74 1.65
CA GLY A 216 2.34 -3.89 1.00
C GLY A 216 3.49 -3.44 1.89
N THR A 217 4.36 -2.65 1.27
CA THR A 217 5.43 -1.90 1.92
C THR A 217 5.18 -0.42 1.65
N PRO A 218 5.21 0.46 2.66
CA PRO A 218 4.90 1.87 2.46
C PRO A 218 5.92 2.53 1.55
N MET A 219 5.45 3.38 0.65
CA MET A 219 6.29 4.07 -0.33
C MET A 219 6.43 5.56 -0.01
N MET A 220 5.36 6.16 0.53
CA MET A 220 5.36 7.56 0.92
C MET A 220 4.56 7.78 2.22
N PRO A 221 4.86 8.84 2.99
CA PRO A 221 4.01 9.27 4.08
C PRO A 221 2.59 9.52 3.55
N ASN A 222 1.58 9.09 4.27
CA ASN A 222 0.17 9.27 3.91
C ASN A 222 -0.26 8.57 2.60
N ASP A 223 0.45 7.54 2.17
CA ASP A 223 -0.03 6.67 1.09
C ASP A 223 -1.26 5.84 1.55
N ILE A 224 -1.83 5.08 0.62
CA ILE A 224 -3.02 4.29 0.92
C ILE A 224 -2.82 3.33 2.10
N LEU A 225 -1.61 2.75 2.28
CA LEU A 225 -1.34 1.85 3.40
C LEU A 225 -1.42 2.58 4.74
N ALA A 226 -0.91 3.82 4.82
CA ALA A 226 -1.03 4.65 6.02
C ALA A 226 -2.50 4.99 6.30
N LYS A 227 -3.26 5.41 5.28
CA LYS A 227 -4.69 5.75 5.43
C LYS A 227 -5.56 4.57 5.84
N LEU A 228 -5.28 3.37 5.32
CA LEU A 228 -6.02 2.17 5.71
C LEU A 228 -5.70 1.71 7.15
N GLN A 229 -4.56 2.11 7.72
CA GLN A 229 -4.26 1.86 9.12
C GLN A 229 -5.16 2.67 10.06
N ASP A 230 -5.60 3.84 9.62
CA ASP A 230 -6.49 4.73 10.38
C ASP A 230 -7.98 4.51 10.07
N ASP A 231 -8.31 3.62 9.13
CA ASP A 231 -9.69 3.33 8.74
C ASP A 231 -10.29 2.24 9.64
N GLU A 232 -11.33 2.58 10.39
CA GLU A 232 -12.03 1.68 11.33
C GLU A 232 -12.58 0.39 10.68
N ARG A 233 -12.72 0.36 9.36
CA ARG A 233 -13.12 -0.84 8.61
C ARG A 233 -12.01 -1.85 8.45
N PHE A 234 -10.77 -1.49 8.83
CA PHE A 234 -9.58 -2.33 8.68
C PHE A 234 -8.94 -2.65 10.02
N LYS A 235 -8.55 -3.90 10.21
CA LYS A 235 -7.57 -4.28 11.21
C LYS A 235 -6.18 -4.12 10.60
N ALA A 236 -5.33 -3.33 11.23
CA ALA A 236 -3.98 -3.04 10.75
C ALA A 236 -2.91 -3.83 11.52
N ARG A 237 -1.90 -4.32 10.81
CA ARG A 237 -0.70 -4.90 11.38
C ARG A 237 0.55 -4.36 10.71
N VAL A 238 1.41 -3.70 11.49
CA VAL A 238 2.69 -3.17 11.03
C VAL A 238 3.80 -3.82 11.85
N LEU A 239 4.72 -4.52 11.20
CA LEU A 239 5.80 -5.25 11.84
C LEU A 239 7.12 -4.99 11.12
N PRO A 240 7.97 -4.04 11.57
CA PRO A 240 9.29 -3.81 10.99
C PRO A 240 10.24 -4.99 11.27
N ALA A 241 11.31 -5.11 10.49
CA ALA A 241 12.28 -6.20 10.60
C ALA A 241 13.11 -6.15 11.89
N LEU A 242 13.38 -4.95 12.39
CA LEU A 242 14.05 -4.73 13.68
C LEU A 242 13.06 -4.07 14.66
N ASP A 243 13.16 -4.50 15.92
CA ASP A 243 12.34 -4.01 17.04
C ASP A 243 10.82 -4.01 16.73
N PRO A 244 10.26 -5.11 16.16
CA PRO A 244 8.86 -5.16 15.70
C PRO A 244 7.84 -4.99 16.84
N VAL A 245 8.17 -5.47 18.01
CA VAL A 245 7.36 -5.33 19.24
C VAL A 245 8.29 -5.27 20.46
N PRO A 246 7.86 -4.73 21.59
CA PRO A 246 8.66 -4.68 22.82
C PRO A 246 9.22 -6.05 23.19
N GLY A 247 10.53 -6.10 23.45
CA GLY A 247 11.25 -7.32 23.85
C GLY A 247 11.68 -8.26 22.69
N ARG A 248 11.38 -7.91 21.45
CA ARG A 248 11.89 -8.63 20.26
C ARG A 248 12.77 -7.74 19.41
N ARG A 249 14.04 -8.12 19.28
CA ARG A 249 15.01 -7.37 18.48
C ARG A 249 14.88 -7.60 16.98
N VAL A 250 14.50 -8.81 16.55
CA VAL A 250 14.36 -9.19 15.14
C VAL A 250 13.01 -9.82 14.93
N LEU A 251 12.35 -9.49 13.81
CA LEU A 251 11.04 -10.02 13.46
C LEU A 251 11.05 -11.54 13.32
N ALA A 252 11.98 -12.06 12.52
CA ALA A 252 12.11 -13.50 12.27
C ALA A 252 13.61 -13.84 12.07
N PRO A 253 14.34 -14.07 13.16
CA PRO A 253 15.77 -14.36 13.10
C PRO A 253 16.12 -15.64 12.33
N GLU A 254 15.20 -16.59 12.26
CA GLU A 254 15.27 -17.81 11.48
C GLU A 254 15.22 -17.56 9.96
N ILE A 255 14.59 -16.47 9.53
CA ILE A 255 14.49 -16.05 8.12
C ILE A 255 15.63 -15.10 7.78
N MET A 256 15.82 -14.06 8.61
CA MET A 256 16.87 -13.06 8.44
C MET A 256 17.53 -12.75 9.78
N SER A 257 18.82 -13.06 9.88
CA SER A 257 19.57 -12.80 11.12
C SER A 257 19.79 -11.30 11.36
N GLU A 258 19.92 -10.90 12.63
CA GLU A 258 20.24 -9.51 13.00
C GLU A 258 21.51 -9.01 12.29
N LYS A 259 22.55 -9.85 12.24
CA LYS A 259 23.80 -9.53 11.55
C LYS A 259 23.57 -9.16 10.08
N TYR A 260 22.70 -9.91 9.39
CA TYR A 260 22.35 -9.61 8.00
C TYR A 260 21.62 -8.27 7.89
N LEU A 261 20.61 -8.04 8.74
CA LEU A 261 19.81 -6.82 8.73
C LEU A 261 20.69 -5.58 9.00
N LEU A 262 21.55 -5.64 10.01
CA LEU A 262 22.48 -4.54 10.32
C LEU A 262 23.49 -4.28 9.18
N ALA A 263 23.93 -5.33 8.50
CA ALA A 263 24.78 -5.17 7.31
C ALA A 263 24.05 -4.48 6.16
N GLN A 264 22.76 -4.80 5.92
CA GLN A 264 21.93 -4.11 4.93
C GLN A 264 21.67 -2.65 5.33
N GLN A 265 21.39 -2.39 6.59
CA GLN A 265 21.22 -1.03 7.11
C GLN A 265 22.44 -0.16 6.87
N LYS A 266 23.65 -0.69 7.15
CA LYS A 266 24.91 0.02 6.91
C LYS A 266 25.19 0.25 5.42
N ALA A 267 24.90 -0.74 4.58
CA ALA A 267 25.20 -0.69 3.15
C ALA A 267 24.23 0.23 2.37
N ARG A 268 22.95 0.25 2.75
CA ARG A 268 21.87 0.95 2.03
C ARG A 268 20.85 1.54 3.01
N PRO A 269 21.21 2.55 3.81
CA PRO A 269 20.37 3.03 4.91
C PRO A 269 18.98 3.51 4.45
N LYS A 270 18.88 4.26 3.34
CA LYS A 270 17.60 4.74 2.80
C LYS A 270 16.69 3.58 2.37
N SER A 271 17.20 2.66 1.55
CA SER A 271 16.43 1.48 1.14
C SER A 271 16.07 0.57 2.33
N PHE A 272 16.96 0.47 3.33
CA PHE A 272 16.70 -0.31 4.53
C PHE A 272 15.56 0.29 5.36
N ALA A 273 15.54 1.60 5.50
CA ALA A 273 14.47 2.29 6.22
C ALA A 273 13.09 2.01 5.59
N SER A 274 12.94 2.09 4.27
CA SER A 274 11.64 1.82 3.61
C SER A 274 11.32 0.32 3.52
N GLU A 275 12.24 -0.50 3.06
CA GLU A 275 11.95 -1.92 2.75
C GLU A 275 11.93 -2.82 3.99
N PHE A 276 12.66 -2.44 5.06
CA PHE A 276 12.79 -3.26 6.27
C PHE A 276 12.23 -2.59 7.53
N MET A 277 12.39 -1.27 7.67
CA MET A 277 11.86 -0.57 8.84
C MET A 277 10.47 0.02 8.60
N LEU A 278 9.95 -0.09 7.36
CA LEU A 278 8.63 0.38 6.97
C LEU A 278 8.44 1.89 7.15
N ILE A 279 9.55 2.63 7.14
CA ILE A 279 9.58 4.08 7.20
C ILE A 279 9.58 4.59 5.76
N PRO A 280 8.49 5.19 5.28
CA PRO A 280 8.43 5.65 3.90
C PRO A 280 9.44 6.77 3.64
N HIS A 281 10.06 6.74 2.48
CA HIS A 281 10.91 7.83 2.02
C HIS A 281 10.14 8.77 1.12
N PHE A 282 10.42 10.05 1.26
CA PHE A 282 10.14 10.97 0.16
C PHE A 282 10.95 10.50 -1.07
N ALA A 283 10.31 10.56 -2.24
CA ALA A 283 10.96 10.19 -3.49
C ALA A 283 12.33 10.87 -3.58
N THR A 284 13.31 10.15 -4.10
CA THR A 284 14.73 10.56 -4.21
C THR A 284 14.99 11.84 -5.02
N GLU A 285 13.94 12.53 -5.47
CA GLU A 285 13.99 13.84 -6.13
C GLU A 285 13.62 15.01 -5.20
N SER A 286 13.40 14.76 -3.92
CA SER A 286 13.28 15.85 -2.96
C SER A 286 14.65 16.54 -2.83
N TYR A 287 14.69 17.83 -3.08
CA TYR A 287 15.87 18.68 -2.89
C TYR A 287 16.33 18.72 -1.42
N PHE A 288 15.46 18.35 -0.49
CA PHE A 288 15.70 18.40 0.95
C PHE A 288 15.43 17.06 1.59
N ASP A 289 16.33 16.58 2.43
CA ASP A 289 16.12 15.41 3.28
C ASP A 289 15.12 15.75 4.41
N ALA A 290 14.33 14.76 4.87
CA ALA A 290 13.34 14.99 5.94
C ALA A 290 13.99 15.50 7.24
N GLU A 291 15.17 15.00 7.58
CA GLU A 291 15.96 15.49 8.73
C GLU A 291 16.35 16.98 8.60
N ASP A 292 16.58 17.45 7.38
CA ASP A 292 16.92 18.86 7.15
C ASP A 292 15.67 19.73 7.28
N ILE A 293 14.51 19.21 6.86
CA ILE A 293 13.21 19.88 7.08
C ILE A 293 12.92 19.98 8.58
N GLU A 294 13.03 18.87 9.33
CA GLU A 294 12.82 18.86 10.79
C GLU A 294 13.74 19.85 11.53
N LYS A 295 14.99 20.00 11.10
CA LYS A 295 15.92 20.98 11.68
C LYS A 295 15.50 22.43 11.42
N CYS A 296 14.70 22.67 10.39
CA CYS A 296 14.18 23.97 10.04
C CYS A 296 12.84 24.27 10.72
N GLU A 297 12.19 23.29 11.37
CA GLU A 297 10.96 23.51 12.10
C GLU A 297 11.26 24.21 13.46
N ASP A 298 10.58 25.31 13.71
CA ASP A 298 10.64 26.01 14.98
C ASP A 298 9.21 26.29 15.49
N ASP A 299 8.80 25.53 16.49
CA ASP A 299 7.47 25.63 17.11
C ASP A 299 7.17 27.00 17.72
N LEU A 300 8.19 27.82 17.92
CA LEU A 300 8.06 29.18 18.45
C LEU A 300 7.74 30.21 17.35
N LEU A 301 8.09 29.91 16.11
CA LEU A 301 7.75 30.76 14.97
C LEU A 301 6.26 30.60 14.62
N ARG A 302 5.56 31.73 14.57
CA ARG A 302 4.14 31.74 14.21
C ARG A 302 3.94 32.61 12.98
N SER A 303 3.11 32.14 12.05
CA SER A 303 2.70 32.95 10.88
C SER A 303 2.06 34.26 11.36
N VAL A 304 2.57 35.37 10.87
CA VAL A 304 2.02 36.70 11.15
C VAL A 304 0.79 36.90 10.27
N PRO A 305 -0.36 37.35 10.81
CA PRO A 305 -1.53 37.62 9.99
C PRO A 305 -1.26 38.69 8.92
N ALA A 306 -1.64 38.44 7.69
CA ALA A 306 -1.43 39.34 6.56
C ALA A 306 -2.09 40.75 6.73
N THR A 307 -3.15 40.81 7.54
CA THR A 307 -3.87 42.04 7.84
C THR A 307 -3.16 42.97 8.85
N LYS A 308 -1.97 42.59 9.32
CA LYS A 308 -1.20 43.35 10.29
C LYS A 308 0.15 43.76 9.72
N LYS A 309 0.54 45.04 9.97
CA LYS A 309 1.89 45.49 9.66
C LYS A 309 2.90 44.65 10.43
N TYR A 310 3.84 44.05 9.71
CA TYR A 310 4.96 43.33 10.33
C TYR A 310 6.00 44.36 10.83
N THR A 311 6.32 44.27 12.10
CA THR A 311 7.15 45.32 12.79
C THR A 311 8.54 44.85 13.20
N ASP A 312 8.84 43.55 13.12
CA ASP A 312 10.18 43.02 13.42
C ASP A 312 11.08 43.04 12.21
N LEU A 313 11.32 44.26 11.67
CA LEU A 313 12.21 44.49 10.54
C LEU A 313 13.33 45.44 10.94
N LEU A 314 14.56 45.07 10.56
CA LEU A 314 15.73 45.94 10.62
C LEU A 314 16.04 46.49 9.21
N PRO A 315 16.78 47.63 9.11
CA PRO A 315 17.11 48.21 7.79
C PRO A 315 17.87 47.25 6.84
N GLU A 316 18.58 46.29 7.39
CA GLU A 316 19.34 45.28 6.66
C GLU A 316 18.56 44.01 6.30
N ASP A 317 17.32 43.87 6.79
CA ASP A 317 16.50 42.70 6.50
C ASP A 317 16.00 42.74 5.06
N PHE A 318 15.94 41.57 4.45
CA PHE A 318 15.37 41.38 3.13
C PHE A 318 14.12 40.49 3.23
N VAL A 319 12.98 41.05 2.82
CA VAL A 319 11.71 40.32 2.82
C VAL A 319 11.35 39.93 1.40
N PHE A 320 11.14 38.63 1.19
CA PHE A 320 10.76 38.10 -0.12
C PHE A 320 9.60 37.15 -0.06
N GLY A 321 8.80 37.07 -1.12
CA GLY A 321 7.63 36.26 -1.23
C GLY A 321 7.66 35.30 -2.41
N GLY A 322 6.97 34.18 -2.26
CA GLY A 322 6.65 33.26 -3.34
C GLY A 322 5.15 33.02 -3.40
N TYR A 323 4.58 33.08 -4.58
CA TYR A 323 3.17 32.84 -4.79
C TYR A 323 2.93 31.86 -5.94
N ASP A 324 2.29 30.74 -5.63
CA ASP A 324 1.82 29.74 -6.58
C ASP A 324 0.34 29.95 -6.87
N VAL A 325 0.00 30.23 -8.14
CA VAL A 325 -1.37 30.47 -8.58
C VAL A 325 -2.10 29.14 -8.79
N GLY A 326 -2.93 28.78 -7.82
CA GLY A 326 -3.76 27.57 -7.90
C GLY A 326 -4.93 27.69 -8.86
N LYS A 327 -5.43 26.54 -9.34
CA LYS A 327 -6.62 26.38 -10.14
C LYS A 327 -7.80 25.93 -9.31
N LYS A 328 -8.98 25.84 -9.94
CA LYS A 328 -10.25 25.40 -9.35
C LYS A 328 -10.19 24.12 -8.47
N LYS A 329 -9.14 23.32 -8.56
CA LYS A 329 -8.94 22.09 -7.76
C LYS A 329 -7.83 22.18 -6.72
N HIS A 330 -7.00 23.22 -6.77
CA HIS A 330 -5.87 23.42 -5.85
C HIS A 330 -5.89 24.85 -5.38
N PRO A 331 -5.80 25.12 -4.07
CA PRO A 331 -5.72 26.48 -3.55
C PRO A 331 -4.44 27.13 -4.03
N SER A 332 -4.46 28.46 -4.21
CA SER A 332 -3.24 29.23 -4.36
C SER A 332 -2.50 29.25 -3.03
N HIS A 333 -1.17 29.30 -3.07
CA HIS A 333 -0.35 29.30 -1.87
C HIS A 333 0.64 30.47 -1.86
N LEU A 334 0.61 31.25 -0.78
CA LEU A 334 1.52 32.36 -0.52
C LEU A 334 2.45 32.02 0.63
N VAL A 335 3.75 32.30 0.47
CA VAL A 335 4.75 32.24 1.54
C VAL A 335 5.59 33.51 1.54
N ILE A 336 5.87 34.05 2.74
CA ILE A 336 6.76 35.22 2.93
C ILE A 336 7.90 34.80 3.86
N PHE A 337 9.10 35.14 3.44
CA PHE A 337 10.33 34.92 4.20
C PHE A 337 11.02 36.25 4.53
N LYS A 338 11.63 36.28 5.69
CA LYS A 338 12.56 37.32 6.13
C LYS A 338 13.97 36.74 6.17
N LYS A 339 14.90 37.37 5.49
CA LYS A 339 16.33 37.08 5.57
C LYS A 339 17.02 38.10 6.42
N ARG A 340 17.72 37.68 7.49
CA ARG A 340 18.56 38.46 8.38
C ARG A 340 19.93 37.80 8.48
N GLY A 341 20.93 38.43 7.81
CA GLY A 341 22.25 37.79 7.65
C GLY A 341 22.15 36.46 6.88
N GLU A 342 22.58 35.38 7.50
CA GLU A 342 22.50 34.02 6.93
C GLU A 342 21.20 33.29 7.30
N ASN A 343 20.41 33.84 8.22
CA ASN A 343 19.15 33.22 8.67
C ASN A 343 18.00 33.60 7.75
N ILE A 344 17.19 32.60 7.41
CA ILE A 344 15.94 32.76 6.66
C ILE A 344 14.80 32.20 7.51
N GLU A 345 13.81 33.04 7.79
CA GLU A 345 12.63 32.69 8.58
C GLU A 345 11.37 32.80 7.74
N GLN A 346 10.50 31.78 7.78
CA GLN A 346 9.16 31.91 7.23
C GLN A 346 8.28 32.70 8.20
N ILE A 347 7.87 33.89 7.83
CA ILE A 347 7.09 34.80 8.67
C ILE A 347 5.59 34.80 8.34
N HIS A 348 5.21 34.33 7.15
CA HIS A 348 3.81 34.19 6.78
C HIS A 348 3.62 33.04 5.79
N SER A 349 2.49 32.35 5.90
CA SER A 349 2.02 31.35 4.95
C SER A 349 0.49 31.34 4.92
N SER A 350 -0.10 31.32 3.73
CA SER A 350 -1.56 31.24 3.58
C SER A 350 -1.98 30.50 2.31
N PHE A 351 -3.04 29.72 2.43
CA PHE A 351 -3.71 29.09 1.31
C PHE A 351 -4.98 29.87 0.98
N LEU A 352 -5.15 30.23 -0.31
CA LEU A 352 -6.29 31.00 -0.80
C LEU A 352 -7.20 30.04 -1.61
N ASP A 353 -8.08 29.35 -0.89
CA ASP A 353 -9.00 28.38 -1.50
C ASP A 353 -10.32 29.05 -1.89
N GLY A 354 -10.69 28.91 -3.17
CA GLY A 354 -11.94 29.47 -3.71
C GLY A 354 -11.93 30.98 -3.96
N TRP A 355 -10.80 31.66 -3.77
CA TRP A 355 -10.70 33.10 -3.99
C TRP A 355 -10.70 33.47 -5.49
N SER A 356 -11.39 34.56 -5.82
CA SER A 356 -11.29 35.11 -7.18
C SER A 356 -9.90 35.69 -7.43
N TYR A 357 -9.46 35.76 -8.68
CA TYR A 357 -8.16 36.35 -9.01
C TYR A 357 -8.06 37.85 -8.60
N SER A 358 -9.16 38.55 -8.62
CA SER A 358 -9.20 39.96 -8.15
C SER A 358 -8.94 40.03 -6.65
N ASP A 359 -9.57 39.18 -5.85
CA ASP A 359 -9.38 39.18 -4.41
C ASP A 359 -7.96 38.71 -4.05
N GLN A 360 -7.40 37.76 -4.81
CA GLN A 360 -6.00 37.33 -4.64
C GLN A 360 -5.03 38.45 -4.90
N ILE A 361 -5.21 39.25 -5.95
CA ILE A 361 -4.35 40.39 -6.26
C ILE A 361 -4.45 41.47 -5.17
N GLU A 362 -5.65 41.80 -4.69
CA GLU A 362 -5.86 42.73 -3.60
C GLU A 362 -5.11 42.28 -2.34
N TYR A 363 -5.22 40.99 -2.01
CA TYR A 363 -4.51 40.39 -0.88
C TYR A 363 -2.99 40.42 -1.04
N LEU A 364 -2.47 40.10 -2.22
CA LEU A 364 -1.02 40.14 -2.50
C LEU A 364 -0.48 41.57 -2.36
N ASN A 365 -1.23 42.58 -2.82
CA ASN A 365 -0.86 43.99 -2.67
C ASN A 365 -0.87 44.42 -1.19
N GLU A 366 -1.89 44.01 -0.43
CA GLU A 366 -1.95 44.26 1.02
C GLU A 366 -0.76 43.61 1.74
N VAL A 367 -0.43 42.35 1.41
CA VAL A 367 0.74 41.67 1.94
C VAL A 367 2.04 42.39 1.61
N ALA A 368 2.22 42.83 0.37
CA ALA A 368 3.41 43.57 -0.03
C ALA A 368 3.61 44.82 0.80
N ASP A 369 2.54 45.52 1.16
CA ASP A 369 2.59 46.72 2.00
C ASP A 369 2.79 46.39 3.49
N ASN A 370 2.10 45.40 3.99
CA ASN A 370 2.15 45.04 5.40
C ASN A 370 3.45 44.39 5.84
N PHE A 371 4.15 43.73 4.93
CA PHE A 371 5.43 43.05 5.20
C PHE A 371 6.65 43.82 4.67
N ASP A 372 6.48 45.05 4.13
CA ASP A 372 7.53 45.80 3.45
C ASP A 372 8.31 44.92 2.45
N LEU A 373 7.56 44.23 1.59
CA LEU A 373 8.12 43.25 0.65
C LEU A 373 9.19 43.88 -0.21
N THR A 374 10.38 43.28 -0.25
CA THR A 374 11.49 43.76 -1.08
C THR A 374 11.37 43.21 -2.50
N SER A 375 11.00 41.94 -2.63
CA SER A 375 10.70 41.30 -3.92
C SER A 375 9.79 40.10 -3.75
N GLY A 376 8.99 39.77 -4.75
CA GLY A 376 8.17 38.60 -4.82
C GLY A 376 8.32 37.88 -6.16
N TYR A 377 7.95 36.62 -6.18
CA TYR A 377 7.89 35.78 -7.37
C TYR A 377 6.54 35.10 -7.46
N VAL A 378 5.91 35.24 -8.60
CA VAL A 378 4.61 34.65 -8.89
C VAL A 378 4.79 33.57 -9.95
N ASP A 379 4.38 32.33 -9.65
CA ASP A 379 4.25 31.31 -10.70
C ASP A 379 2.98 31.57 -11.50
N ASN A 380 3.13 32.38 -12.53
CA ASN A 380 2.07 32.80 -13.46
C ASN A 380 2.22 32.08 -14.81
N THR A 381 2.50 30.78 -14.80
CA THR A 381 2.81 29.97 -16.00
C THR A 381 1.73 30.09 -17.09
N ARG A 382 0.53 30.56 -16.77
CA ARG A 382 -0.61 30.65 -17.69
C ARG A 382 -1.18 32.05 -17.83
N GLY A 383 -0.52 33.07 -17.27
CA GLY A 383 -0.95 34.44 -17.41
C GLY A 383 -2.25 34.81 -16.68
N GLU A 384 -2.64 34.07 -15.63
CA GLU A 384 -3.89 34.31 -14.90
C GLU A 384 -3.92 35.70 -14.22
N LEU A 385 -2.77 36.20 -13.78
CA LEU A 385 -2.63 37.49 -13.08
C LEU A 385 -2.05 38.62 -13.94
N GLU A 386 -1.76 38.38 -15.21
CA GLU A 386 -1.25 39.42 -16.10
C GLU A 386 -2.25 40.57 -16.24
N ASP A 387 -1.71 41.82 -16.24
CA ASP A 387 -2.44 43.09 -16.44
C ASP A 387 -3.58 43.40 -15.44
N ARG A 388 -3.57 42.80 -14.23
CA ARG A 388 -4.65 42.96 -13.25
C ARG A 388 -4.35 43.87 -12.06
N GLY A 389 -3.28 44.67 -12.12
CA GLY A 389 -2.96 45.63 -11.05
C GLY A 389 -2.18 45.03 -9.87
N LEU A 390 -1.39 43.99 -10.13
CA LEU A 390 -0.45 43.44 -9.16
C LEU A 390 0.66 44.47 -8.88
N ASP A 391 1.06 44.61 -7.60
CA ASP A 391 2.15 45.49 -7.19
C ASP A 391 3.48 45.10 -7.84
N ALA A 392 4.27 46.06 -8.21
CA ALA A 392 5.54 45.86 -8.93
C ALA A 392 6.60 45.09 -8.13
N ARG A 393 6.40 44.87 -6.85
CA ARG A 393 7.27 44.06 -5.99
C ARG A 393 7.08 42.55 -6.20
N TRP A 394 5.96 42.15 -6.80
CA TRP A 394 5.64 40.75 -7.16
C TRP A 394 6.15 40.33 -8.53
#